data_ad0b9c208e7ce3b4150664f7e1e63884
#
_entry.id   ad0b9c208e7ce3b4150664f7e1e63884
#
_cell.length_a   1.000
_cell.length_b   1.000
_cell.length_c   1.000
_cell.angle_alpha   90.00
_cell.angle_beta   90.00
_cell.angle_gamma   90.00
#
_symmetry.space_group_name_H-M   'P 1'
#
loop_
_entity.id
_entity.type
_entity.pdbx_description
1 polymer ?
#
loop_
_entity_poly.entity_id
_entity_poly.type
_entity_poly.pdbx_seq_one_letter_code
_entity_poly.pdbx_strand_id
1 'polypeptide(L)'
;GAEAIARAGRIDPLEHLRDDRVWLLSGGNDETVDTAVVESLAAFYGEWLAPAAIRFLKVPEAAHAMISVADPQAAACGSARAPFINRCGDLDPAGEMLTHMLGPLQPPTPPARGELLVFDQRPFVDGKPIDAGLADEAYVYVPQPCRSTRCRVHVAFHGCRQSAAQIGRRFVEGAGYNAWADNN
;
A
#
# COMPACT_ATOMS: atom_id res chain seq x y z
N GLY A 1 -24.07 10.47 -3.78
CA GLY A 1 -22.93 10.21 -2.90
C GLY A 1 -22.92 8.75 -2.43
N ALA A 2 -21.91 8.37 -1.63
CA ALA A 2 -21.67 6.98 -1.17
C ALA A 2 -22.88 6.36 -0.48
N GLU A 3 -23.58 7.10 0.38
CA GLU A 3 -24.81 6.65 1.04
C GLU A 3 -25.91 6.17 0.07
N ALA A 4 -26.12 6.89 -1.03
CA ALA A 4 -27.12 6.49 -2.01
C ALA A 4 -26.73 5.19 -2.71
N ILE A 5 -25.43 4.98 -2.95
CA ILE A 5 -24.88 3.77 -3.58
C ILE A 5 -24.97 2.59 -2.61
N ALA A 6 -24.66 2.81 -1.31
CA ALA A 6 -24.81 1.81 -0.25
C ALA A 6 -26.28 1.39 -0.06
N ARG A 7 -27.20 2.37 0.02
CA ARG A 7 -28.65 2.07 0.09
C ARG A 7 -29.17 1.30 -1.12
N ALA A 8 -28.56 1.47 -2.27
CA ALA A 8 -28.88 0.70 -3.48
C ALA A 8 -28.22 -0.69 -3.53
N GLY A 9 -27.48 -1.10 -2.50
CA GLY A 9 -26.78 -2.38 -2.42
C GLY A 9 -25.63 -2.54 -3.43
N ARG A 10 -25.07 -1.42 -3.92
CA ARG A 10 -23.99 -1.42 -4.92
C ARG A 10 -22.61 -1.32 -4.32
N ILE A 11 -22.51 -0.99 -3.05
CA ILE A 11 -21.33 -1.09 -2.18
C ILE A 11 -21.79 -1.56 -0.82
N ASP A 12 -20.86 -2.01 0.01
CA ASP A 12 -21.13 -2.41 1.38
C ASP A 12 -21.70 -1.25 2.21
N PRO A 13 -22.43 -1.55 3.31
CA PRO A 13 -22.91 -0.55 4.25
C PRO A 13 -21.74 0.28 4.81
N LEU A 14 -21.89 1.61 4.81
CA LEU A 14 -20.84 2.53 5.27
C LEU A 14 -20.54 2.41 6.77
N GLU A 15 -21.42 1.83 7.54
CA GLU A 15 -21.22 1.51 8.95
C GLU A 15 -20.09 0.52 9.19
N HIS A 16 -19.73 -0.29 8.18
CA HIS A 16 -18.59 -1.21 8.24
C HIS A 16 -17.25 -0.46 8.32
N LEU A 17 -17.20 0.81 7.89
CA LEU A 17 -16.00 1.64 8.03
C LEU A 17 -15.68 2.02 9.47
N ARG A 18 -16.66 1.96 10.40
CA ARG A 18 -16.56 2.56 11.75
C ARG A 18 -15.30 2.18 12.52
N ASP A 19 -14.84 0.94 12.37
CA ASP A 19 -13.70 0.39 13.10
C ASP A 19 -12.42 0.33 12.24
N ASP A 20 -12.48 0.86 11.01
CA ASP A 20 -11.35 0.91 10.11
C ASP A 20 -10.35 2.00 10.52
N ARG A 21 -9.13 1.85 10.04
CA ARG A 21 -8.07 2.86 10.13
C ARG A 21 -7.59 3.21 8.74
N VAL A 22 -7.37 4.49 8.51
CA VAL A 22 -6.95 5.02 7.21
C VAL A 22 -5.64 5.76 7.38
N TRP A 23 -4.68 5.43 6.55
CA TRP A 23 -3.42 6.14 6.44
C TRP A 23 -3.28 6.67 5.01
N LEU A 24 -3.02 7.97 4.88
CA LEU A 24 -2.93 8.69 3.61
C LEU A 24 -1.58 9.37 3.51
N LEU A 25 -1.01 9.39 2.30
CA LEU A 25 0.20 10.15 1.99
C LEU A 25 -0.04 10.99 0.74
N SER A 26 0.47 12.23 0.75
CA SER A 26 0.53 13.10 -0.41
C SER A 26 1.92 13.72 -0.53
N GLY A 27 2.45 13.73 -1.74
CA GLY A 27 3.66 14.49 -2.08
C GLY A 27 3.33 15.94 -2.44
N GLY A 28 4.11 16.88 -1.94
CA GLY A 28 3.92 18.30 -2.27
C GLY A 28 4.33 18.66 -3.70
N ASN A 29 5.21 17.84 -4.30
CA ASN A 29 5.63 17.95 -5.71
C ASN A 29 4.94 16.89 -6.60
N ASP A 30 3.81 16.33 -6.14
CA ASP A 30 3.03 15.38 -6.93
C ASP A 30 2.18 16.12 -7.95
N GLU A 31 2.59 16.08 -9.23
CA GLU A 31 1.87 16.67 -10.36
C GLU A 31 0.82 15.72 -10.97
N THR A 32 0.71 14.49 -10.44
CA THR A 32 -0.26 13.47 -10.91
C THR A 32 -1.51 13.47 -10.06
N VAL A 33 -1.34 13.51 -8.73
CA VAL A 33 -2.44 13.56 -7.77
C VAL A 33 -2.19 14.74 -6.82
N ASP A 34 -2.91 15.83 -7.07
CA ASP A 34 -2.83 17.04 -6.24
C ASP A 34 -3.18 16.72 -4.78
N THR A 35 -2.46 17.37 -3.86
CA THR A 35 -2.69 17.23 -2.41
C THR A 35 -4.17 17.51 -2.04
N ALA A 36 -4.84 18.43 -2.72
CA ALA A 36 -6.25 18.73 -2.48
C ALA A 36 -7.18 17.53 -2.75
N VAL A 37 -6.81 16.63 -3.66
CA VAL A 37 -7.56 15.38 -3.90
C VAL A 37 -7.44 14.45 -2.71
N VAL A 38 -6.23 14.31 -2.14
CA VAL A 38 -6.00 13.49 -0.94
C VAL A 38 -6.65 14.12 0.30
N GLU A 39 -6.67 15.45 0.39
CA GLU A 39 -7.41 16.18 1.43
C GLU A 39 -8.91 15.91 1.35
N SER A 40 -9.47 15.89 0.14
CA SER A 40 -10.88 15.54 -0.08
C SER A 40 -11.19 14.10 0.31
N LEU A 41 -10.23 13.16 0.09
CA LEU A 41 -10.36 11.78 0.54
C LEU A 41 -10.31 11.69 2.07
N ALA A 42 -9.42 12.44 2.72
CA ALA A 42 -9.36 12.50 4.18
C ALA A 42 -10.68 13.06 4.77
N ALA A 43 -11.24 14.11 4.16
CA ALA A 43 -12.52 14.67 4.56
C ALA A 43 -13.67 13.64 4.36
N PHE A 44 -13.67 12.90 3.27
CA PHE A 44 -14.65 11.84 3.04
C PHE A 44 -14.63 10.78 4.15
N TYR A 45 -13.44 10.28 4.52
CA TYR A 45 -13.34 9.31 5.61
C TYR A 45 -13.72 9.91 6.96
N GLY A 46 -13.48 11.22 7.16
CA GLY A 46 -13.86 11.96 8.38
C GLY A 46 -15.36 12.01 8.66
N GLU A 47 -16.22 11.74 7.66
CA GLU A 47 -17.67 11.58 7.85
C GLU A 47 -18.03 10.30 8.61
N TRP A 48 -17.16 9.28 8.58
CA TRP A 48 -17.47 7.92 9.07
C TRP A 48 -16.56 7.46 10.21
N LEU A 49 -15.31 7.94 10.25
CA LEU A 49 -14.29 7.50 11.20
C LEU A 49 -13.99 8.56 12.25
N ALA A 50 -13.58 8.09 13.41
CA ALA A 50 -13.03 8.98 14.43
C ALA A 50 -11.73 9.65 13.94
N PRO A 51 -11.45 10.91 14.31
CA PRO A 51 -10.23 11.61 13.86
C PRO A 51 -8.93 10.84 14.13
N ALA A 52 -8.86 10.12 15.24
CA ALA A 52 -7.69 9.31 15.59
C ALA A 52 -7.48 8.08 14.68
N ALA A 53 -8.51 7.65 13.95
CA ALA A 53 -8.44 6.55 13.00
C ALA A 53 -7.88 6.99 11.62
N ILE A 54 -7.79 8.28 11.37
CA ILE A 54 -7.27 8.84 10.11
C ILE A 54 -5.92 9.49 10.36
N ARG A 55 -4.89 9.03 9.66
CA ARG A 55 -3.58 9.67 9.63
C ARG A 55 -3.30 10.17 8.22
N PHE A 56 -2.97 11.44 8.09
CA PHE A 56 -2.58 12.04 6.82
C PHE A 56 -1.17 12.61 6.91
N LEU A 57 -0.25 12.07 6.11
CA LEU A 57 1.13 12.51 5.99
C LEU A 57 1.31 13.31 4.70
N LYS A 58 1.82 14.53 4.82
CA LYS A 58 2.23 15.37 3.68
C LYS A 58 3.75 15.42 3.65
N VAL A 59 4.35 15.11 2.49
CA VAL A 59 5.80 15.14 2.26
C VAL A 59 6.08 16.21 1.20
N PRO A 60 6.49 17.43 1.59
CA PRO A 60 6.55 18.58 0.69
C PRO A 60 7.37 18.37 -0.58
N GLU A 61 8.50 17.67 -0.48
CA GLU A 61 9.44 17.44 -1.59
C GLU A 61 9.14 16.18 -2.40
N ALA A 62 8.20 15.34 -1.99
CA ALA A 62 7.90 14.10 -2.68
C ALA A 62 7.13 14.34 -3.97
N ALA A 63 7.53 13.66 -5.05
CA ALA A 63 6.76 13.52 -6.27
C ALA A 63 5.84 12.28 -6.21
N HIS A 64 5.11 12.00 -7.32
CA HIS A 64 4.23 10.84 -7.44
C HIS A 64 5.01 9.54 -7.47
N ALA A 65 5.22 8.93 -6.32
CA ALA A 65 5.96 7.67 -6.19
C ALA A 65 5.64 6.96 -4.86
N MET A 66 5.92 5.66 -4.79
CA MET A 66 6.03 4.95 -3.53
C MET A 66 7.29 5.44 -2.80
N ILE A 67 7.14 5.94 -1.59
CA ILE A 67 8.28 6.31 -0.75
C ILE A 67 8.71 5.08 0.05
N SER A 68 10.00 4.76 -0.01
CA SER A 68 10.54 3.58 0.68
C SER A 68 12.00 3.77 1.06
N VAL A 69 12.37 3.23 2.20
CA VAL A 69 13.76 3.09 2.66
C VAL A 69 14.36 1.73 2.30
N ALA A 70 13.53 0.79 1.85
CA ALA A 70 13.93 -0.60 1.61
C ALA A 70 14.59 -0.82 0.24
N ASP A 71 14.27 0.00 -0.77
CA ASP A 71 14.88 -0.13 -2.09
C ASP A 71 16.24 0.57 -2.12
N PRO A 72 17.37 -0.17 -2.27
CA PRO A 72 18.70 0.43 -2.33
C PRO A 72 18.94 1.26 -3.60
N GLN A 73 18.09 1.09 -4.62
CA GLN A 73 18.13 1.82 -5.88
C GLN A 73 16.97 2.82 -6.00
N ALA A 74 16.32 3.19 -4.88
CA ALA A 74 15.26 4.18 -4.88
C ALA A 74 15.76 5.51 -5.49
N ALA A 75 14.90 6.15 -6.27
CA ALA A 75 15.22 7.45 -6.87
C ALA A 75 15.15 8.57 -5.81
N ALA A 76 15.60 9.77 -6.16
CA ALA A 76 15.46 10.94 -5.29
C ALA A 76 13.98 11.25 -5.00
N CYS A 77 13.69 11.82 -3.84
CA CYS A 77 12.35 12.08 -3.31
C CYS A 77 11.44 12.79 -4.32
N GLY A 78 11.92 13.81 -5.01
CA GLY A 78 11.18 14.57 -6.01
C GLY A 78 11.18 13.98 -7.43
N SER A 79 11.58 12.72 -7.61
CA SER A 79 11.63 12.10 -8.94
C SER A 79 10.25 11.56 -9.35
N ALA A 80 9.74 11.96 -10.53
CA ALA A 80 8.50 11.42 -11.12
C ALA A 80 8.81 10.44 -12.27
N ARG A 81 9.82 9.57 -12.12
CA ARG A 81 10.27 8.62 -13.13
C ARG A 81 10.18 7.19 -12.64
N ALA A 82 10.02 6.25 -13.59
CA ALA A 82 10.10 4.82 -13.29
C ALA A 82 11.40 4.50 -12.54
N PRO A 83 11.36 3.60 -11.56
CA PRO A 83 10.27 2.71 -11.18
C PRO A 83 9.21 3.32 -10.24
N PHE A 84 9.22 4.64 -10.02
CA PHE A 84 8.33 5.35 -9.10
C PHE A 84 8.43 4.81 -7.66
N ILE A 85 9.65 4.50 -7.25
CA ILE A 85 10.02 4.16 -5.87
C ILE A 85 11.12 5.13 -5.47
N ASN A 86 10.84 5.99 -4.51
CA ASN A 86 11.69 7.10 -4.12
C ASN A 86 12.12 7.01 -2.67
N ARG A 87 13.27 7.57 -2.36
CA ARG A 87 13.74 7.75 -0.98
C ARG A 87 13.61 9.22 -0.59
N CYS A 88 12.90 9.48 0.51
CA CYS A 88 12.76 10.79 1.12
C CYS A 88 13.43 10.77 2.51
N GLY A 89 14.76 10.92 2.54
CA GLY A 89 15.53 10.77 3.77
C GLY A 89 15.37 9.37 4.37
N ASP A 90 15.09 9.32 5.66
CA ASP A 90 14.85 8.08 6.42
C ASP A 90 13.37 7.81 6.69
N LEU A 91 12.48 8.49 5.94
CA LEU A 91 11.04 8.29 6.07
C LEU A 91 10.65 6.88 5.60
N ASP A 92 10.06 6.11 6.51
CA ASP A 92 9.50 4.77 6.24
C ASP A 92 7.97 4.77 6.31
N PRO A 93 7.27 5.15 5.22
CA PRO A 93 5.82 5.18 5.20
C PRO A 93 5.18 3.79 5.37
N ALA A 94 5.87 2.71 4.93
CA ALA A 94 5.39 1.35 5.13
C ALA A 94 5.27 1.01 6.62
N GLY A 95 6.30 1.32 7.40
CA GLY A 95 6.30 1.11 8.84
C GLY A 95 5.29 1.99 9.58
N GLU A 96 5.21 3.27 9.21
CA GLU A 96 4.24 4.19 9.81
C GLU A 96 2.80 3.76 9.54
N MET A 97 2.50 3.40 8.28
CA MET A 97 1.18 2.92 7.88
C MET A 97 0.81 1.63 8.61
N LEU A 98 1.68 0.62 8.57
CA LEU A 98 1.44 -0.66 9.24
C LEU A 98 1.24 -0.48 10.75
N THR A 99 2.05 0.36 11.40
CA THR A 99 1.90 0.67 12.83
C THR A 99 0.58 1.39 13.12
N HIS A 100 0.16 2.33 12.27
CA HIS A 100 -1.12 2.99 12.42
C HIS A 100 -2.29 2.01 12.28
N MET A 101 -2.24 1.12 11.30
CA MET A 101 -3.33 0.19 11.01
C MET A 101 -3.40 -0.97 12.00
N LEU A 102 -2.27 -1.49 12.46
CA LEU A 102 -2.18 -2.75 13.21
C LEU A 102 -1.86 -2.56 14.71
N GLY A 103 -1.48 -1.35 15.13
CA GLY A 103 -0.97 -1.07 16.47
C GLY A 103 0.56 -1.20 16.55
N PRO A 104 1.14 -1.21 17.75
CA PRO A 104 2.59 -1.30 17.94
C PRO A 104 3.17 -2.55 17.27
N LEU A 105 4.22 -2.36 16.48
CA LEU A 105 4.93 -3.41 15.76
C LEU A 105 6.39 -3.48 16.19
N GLN A 106 7.00 -4.65 16.03
CA GLN A 106 8.45 -4.81 16.20
C GLN A 106 9.18 -4.21 15.00
N PRO A 107 10.24 -3.42 15.20
CA PRO A 107 11.02 -2.87 14.10
C PRO A 107 11.53 -3.95 13.15
N PRO A 108 11.65 -3.65 11.85
CA PRO A 108 12.15 -4.61 10.89
C PRO A 108 13.62 -4.92 11.12
N THR A 109 14.03 -6.13 10.78
CA THR A 109 15.45 -6.56 10.81
C THR A 109 15.90 -6.90 9.39
N PRO A 110 16.40 -5.93 8.62
CA PRO A 110 16.89 -6.18 7.27
C PRO A 110 18.12 -7.12 7.26
N PRO A 111 18.34 -7.88 6.18
CA PRO A 111 17.43 -8.08 5.06
C PRO A 111 16.22 -8.95 5.41
N ALA A 112 15.14 -8.81 4.64
CA ALA A 112 13.98 -9.69 4.75
C ALA A 112 14.39 -11.17 4.55
N ARG A 113 13.85 -12.08 5.37
CA ARG A 113 14.26 -13.49 5.48
C ARG A 113 13.18 -14.49 5.08
N GLY A 114 11.96 -14.03 4.90
CA GLY A 114 10.85 -14.85 4.41
C GLY A 114 11.03 -15.26 2.95
N GLU A 115 10.07 -15.96 2.43
CA GLU A 115 10.07 -16.46 1.06
C GLU A 115 9.12 -15.64 0.19
N LEU A 116 9.61 -15.17 -0.95
CA LEU A 116 8.79 -14.55 -1.98
C LEU A 116 8.37 -15.61 -3.01
N LEU A 117 7.09 -15.91 -3.04
CA LEU A 117 6.47 -16.87 -3.95
C LEU A 117 5.71 -16.13 -5.06
N VAL A 118 5.62 -16.77 -6.21
CA VAL A 118 4.77 -16.37 -7.33
C VAL A 118 3.64 -17.38 -7.44
N PHE A 119 2.42 -16.93 -7.64
CA PHE A 119 1.28 -17.80 -7.85
C PHE A 119 0.41 -17.34 -9.02
N ASP A 120 -0.26 -18.32 -9.63
CA ASP A 120 -1.20 -18.10 -10.74
C ASP A 120 -2.53 -17.59 -10.20
N GLN A 121 -3.00 -16.43 -10.69
CA GLN A 121 -4.27 -15.82 -10.30
C GLN A 121 -5.47 -16.35 -11.11
N ARG A 122 -5.23 -17.00 -12.26
CA ARG A 122 -6.30 -17.48 -13.15
C ARG A 122 -7.34 -18.40 -12.47
N PRO A 123 -6.97 -19.28 -11.53
CA PRO A 123 -7.96 -20.12 -10.83
C PRO A 123 -8.90 -19.38 -9.89
N PHE A 124 -8.62 -18.09 -9.57
CA PHE A 124 -9.34 -17.32 -8.58
C PHE A 124 -10.23 -16.24 -9.16
N VAL A 125 -10.30 -16.13 -10.49
CA VAL A 125 -11.13 -15.14 -11.19
C VAL A 125 -12.04 -15.82 -12.23
N ASP A 126 -13.24 -15.29 -12.38
CA ASP A 126 -14.12 -15.69 -13.47
C ASP A 126 -13.64 -15.02 -14.77
N GLY A 127 -13.33 -15.83 -15.78
CA GLY A 127 -12.78 -15.34 -17.05
C GLY A 127 -11.26 -15.16 -17.02
N LYS A 128 -10.76 -14.09 -17.61
CA LYS A 128 -9.32 -13.78 -17.64
C LYS A 128 -8.97 -12.76 -16.57
N PRO A 129 -7.81 -12.89 -15.87
CA PRO A 129 -7.38 -11.91 -14.89
C PRO A 129 -7.37 -10.47 -15.41
N ILE A 130 -6.99 -10.27 -16.67
CA ILE A 130 -6.95 -8.93 -17.28
C ILE A 130 -8.33 -8.26 -17.34
N ASP A 131 -9.40 -9.03 -17.46
CA ASP A 131 -10.77 -8.48 -17.45
C ASP A 131 -11.16 -7.92 -16.06
N ALA A 132 -10.51 -8.42 -15.00
CA ALA A 132 -10.60 -7.92 -13.63
C ALA A 132 -9.50 -6.90 -13.27
N GLY A 133 -8.67 -6.48 -14.24
CA GLY A 133 -7.55 -5.58 -14.02
C GLY A 133 -6.34 -6.22 -13.32
N LEU A 134 -6.26 -7.55 -13.31
CA LEU A 134 -5.18 -8.31 -12.69
C LEU A 134 -4.23 -8.88 -13.76
N ALA A 135 -2.98 -9.15 -13.37
CA ALA A 135 -2.07 -9.97 -14.16
C ALA A 135 -2.37 -11.46 -13.96
N ASP A 136 -1.80 -12.33 -14.79
CA ASP A 136 -1.93 -13.79 -14.60
C ASP A 136 -1.22 -14.25 -13.31
N GLU A 137 -0.17 -13.55 -12.89
CA GLU A 137 0.64 -13.87 -11.72
C GLU A 137 0.55 -12.78 -10.66
N ALA A 138 0.57 -13.19 -9.39
CA ALA A 138 0.78 -12.33 -8.25
C ALA A 138 1.89 -12.87 -7.34
N TYR A 139 2.27 -12.04 -6.38
CA TYR A 139 3.35 -12.35 -5.45
C TYR A 139 2.80 -12.47 -4.03
N VAL A 140 3.34 -13.39 -3.26
CA VAL A 140 3.10 -13.49 -1.82
C VAL A 140 4.44 -13.63 -1.09
N TYR A 141 4.67 -12.76 -0.11
CA TYR A 141 5.79 -12.88 0.80
C TYR A 141 5.35 -13.60 2.06
N VAL A 142 6.03 -14.70 2.39
CA VAL A 142 5.70 -15.56 3.53
C VAL A 142 6.83 -15.51 4.55
N PRO A 143 6.66 -14.82 5.70
CA PRO A 143 7.61 -14.90 6.82
C PRO A 143 7.80 -16.32 7.32
N GLN A 144 8.99 -16.64 7.85
CA GLN A 144 9.30 -17.98 8.36
C GLN A 144 8.27 -18.49 9.41
N PRO A 145 7.85 -17.68 10.41
CA PRO A 145 6.86 -18.12 11.38
C PRO A 145 5.48 -18.43 10.76
N CYS A 146 5.12 -17.72 9.70
CA CYS A 146 3.81 -17.87 9.05
C CYS A 146 3.64 -19.19 8.27
N ARG A 147 4.72 -19.98 8.14
CA ARG A 147 4.64 -21.33 7.56
C ARG A 147 3.91 -22.34 8.45
N SER A 148 3.88 -22.08 9.75
CA SER A 148 3.29 -23.01 10.74
C SER A 148 2.26 -22.36 11.67
N THR A 149 2.14 -21.02 11.63
CA THR A 149 1.19 -20.28 12.46
C THR A 149 0.29 -19.41 11.59
N ARG A 150 -0.87 -19.01 12.14
CA ARG A 150 -1.72 -18.02 11.48
C ARG A 150 -1.09 -16.65 11.57
N CYS A 151 -1.05 -15.96 10.43
CA CYS A 151 -0.60 -14.58 10.32
C CYS A 151 -1.69 -13.68 9.77
N ARG A 152 -1.57 -12.39 10.05
CA ARG A 152 -2.35 -11.36 9.37
C ARG A 152 -1.91 -11.26 7.91
N VAL A 153 -2.82 -10.89 7.04
CA VAL A 153 -2.52 -10.69 5.63
C VAL A 153 -2.57 -9.19 5.31
N HIS A 154 -1.52 -8.69 4.68
CA HIS A 154 -1.49 -7.37 4.08
C HIS A 154 -1.51 -7.51 2.56
N VAL A 155 -2.50 -6.89 1.91
CA VAL A 155 -2.62 -6.88 0.46
C VAL A 155 -2.16 -5.52 -0.06
N ALA A 156 -1.14 -5.52 -0.91
CA ALA A 156 -0.59 -4.30 -1.52
C ALA A 156 -0.88 -4.29 -3.02
N PHE A 157 -1.53 -3.23 -3.49
CA PHE A 157 -1.70 -2.94 -4.90
C PHE A 157 -0.66 -1.90 -5.33
N HIS A 158 0.04 -2.19 -6.41
CA HIS A 158 0.96 -1.23 -7.00
C HIS A 158 0.23 -0.10 -7.73
N GLY A 159 0.90 1.04 -7.90
CA GLY A 159 0.38 2.16 -8.68
C GLY A 159 0.47 1.94 -10.19
N CYS A 160 -0.07 2.90 -10.96
CA CYS A 160 0.07 2.91 -12.43
C CYS A 160 1.54 2.82 -12.85
N ARG A 161 1.83 2.01 -13.86
CA ARG A 161 3.19 1.81 -14.42
C ARG A 161 4.18 1.13 -13.47
N GLN A 162 3.69 0.47 -12.40
CA GLN A 162 4.51 -0.29 -11.45
C GLN A 162 4.24 -1.80 -11.50
N SER A 163 3.58 -2.29 -12.54
CA SER A 163 3.38 -3.73 -12.73
C SER A 163 4.72 -4.45 -12.93
N ALA A 164 4.75 -5.75 -12.66
CA ALA A 164 5.93 -6.57 -12.88
C ALA A 164 6.40 -6.57 -14.33
N ALA A 165 5.49 -6.42 -15.29
CA ALA A 165 5.83 -6.27 -16.71
C ALA A 165 6.61 -4.97 -17.02
N GLN A 166 6.47 -3.93 -16.21
CA GLN A 166 7.09 -2.63 -16.41
C GLN A 166 8.36 -2.44 -15.59
N ILE A 167 8.37 -2.85 -14.31
CA ILE A 167 9.46 -2.61 -13.39
C ILE A 167 10.01 -3.89 -12.72
N GLY A 168 9.62 -5.08 -13.23
CA GLY A 168 10.01 -6.34 -12.61
C GLY A 168 9.49 -6.48 -11.19
N ARG A 169 10.31 -7.04 -10.32
CA ARG A 169 9.96 -7.23 -8.90
C ARG A 169 10.19 -6.00 -8.01
N ARG A 170 10.54 -4.86 -8.57
CA ARG A 170 10.93 -3.67 -7.80
C ARG A 170 9.87 -3.23 -6.79
N PHE A 171 8.57 -3.31 -7.13
CA PHE A 171 7.53 -2.96 -6.17
C PHE A 171 7.45 -3.96 -5.01
N VAL A 172 7.34 -5.25 -5.29
CA VAL A 172 7.15 -6.26 -4.25
C VAL A 172 8.38 -6.41 -3.34
N GLU A 173 9.58 -6.18 -3.85
CA GLU A 173 10.83 -6.26 -3.08
C GLU A 173 11.19 -4.93 -2.40
N GLY A 174 10.85 -3.80 -3.04
CA GLY A 174 11.32 -2.47 -2.67
C GLY A 174 10.31 -1.59 -1.93
N ALA A 175 9.01 -1.94 -1.87
CA ALA A 175 8.00 -1.11 -1.21
C ALA A 175 8.11 -1.05 0.32
N GLY A 176 8.94 -1.91 0.93
CA GLY A 176 9.27 -1.85 2.36
C GLY A 176 8.47 -2.81 3.25
N TYR A 177 7.49 -3.53 2.75
CA TYR A 177 6.59 -4.36 3.58
C TYR A 177 7.24 -5.65 4.11
N ASN A 178 8.11 -6.27 3.32
CA ASN A 178 8.64 -7.62 3.59
C ASN A 178 9.41 -7.73 4.91
N ALA A 179 10.29 -6.76 5.19
CA ALA A 179 11.08 -6.76 6.42
C ALA A 179 10.21 -6.51 7.68
N TRP A 180 9.13 -5.74 7.55
CA TRP A 180 8.15 -5.56 8.61
C TRP A 180 7.36 -6.84 8.86
N ALA A 181 7.01 -7.59 7.81
CA ALA A 181 6.28 -8.84 7.93
C ALA A 181 7.06 -9.91 8.70
N ASP A 182 8.39 -9.95 8.58
CA ASP A 182 9.23 -10.98 9.24
C ASP A 182 9.17 -10.93 10.77
N ASN A 183 8.89 -9.78 11.35
CA ASN A 183 8.92 -9.56 12.81
C ASN A 183 7.51 -9.45 13.42
N ASN A 184 6.41 -9.54 12.59
CA ASN A 184 5.03 -9.25 13.04
C ASN A 184 3.96 -10.27 12.51
#